data_2db37a194e9fe7500eabd09875e08e7d
#
_entry.id   2db37a194e9fe7500eabd09875e08e7d
#
_cell.length_a   1.000
_cell.length_b   1.000
_cell.length_c   1.000
_cell.angle_alpha   90.00
_cell.angle_beta   90.00
_cell.angle_gamma   90.00
#
_symmetry.space_group_name_H-M   'P 1'
#
loop_
_entity.id
_entity.type
_entity.pdbx_description
1 polymer ?
#
loop_
_entity_poly.entity_id
_entity_poly.type
_entity_poly.pdbx_seq_one_letter_code
_entity_poly.pdbx_strand_id
1 'polypeptide(L)'
;MNAQDIDEILANGEAAFSQGKYLIAEKAFTKVLEKASDNYKVLRKQADTKIKLKKFKEAEELLNRILGMPESRGRNVLVFEKGSAEGRKAELVDETVMAMDESSEVDEDISKFVKQDAMGPVPHFRVFIMSSGKMELLPKRRYRIKYHGIPTATREQVTALKAKVQKMAIAMNNEKPIEEMVSIKGSCFQMGSDSGNTDEKPIHKVCLSDFKIGKYEVKQKFFQSVMGYNPSQFPGAELPVESVGWEHARNYCKKQGYRLPTEAEWEFAARGGSKTKYYWGNKLTGKEANFCDSECVLNSRDTNLIDGYKNTSPVGSFPPNAFGLFDMAGNVSEWVFDWMPVNENYYLKSPEKDPRGPRPKLDACSGVNCVGSFSITQKVNRGGSWNKKAFEMRSANRMNSHFQLQSDGTGFRCALSIN
;
A
#
# COMPACT_ATOMS: atom_id res chain seq x y z
N MET A 1 21.50 -20.25 16.01
CA MET A 1 20.94 -20.94 14.83
C MET A 1 22.12 -21.57 14.13
N ASN A 2 22.17 -22.87 14.05
CA ASN A 2 23.23 -23.63 13.38
C ASN A 2 22.95 -23.75 11.86
N ALA A 3 23.85 -24.36 11.10
CA ALA A 3 23.67 -24.52 9.66
C ALA A 3 22.43 -25.37 9.30
N GLN A 4 22.15 -26.41 10.07
CA GLN A 4 20.95 -27.25 9.90
C GLN A 4 19.64 -26.45 10.06
N ASP A 5 19.58 -25.53 11.03
CA ASP A 5 18.40 -24.66 11.23
C ASP A 5 18.17 -23.76 10.02
N ILE A 6 19.23 -23.28 9.37
CA ILE A 6 19.15 -22.41 8.18
C ILE A 6 18.59 -23.20 6.98
N ASP A 7 19.09 -24.41 6.76
CA ASP A 7 18.64 -25.27 5.66
C ASP A 7 17.18 -25.69 5.83
N GLU A 8 16.74 -25.96 7.06
CA GLU A 8 15.33 -26.25 7.36
C GLU A 8 14.43 -25.06 7.09
N ILE A 9 14.84 -23.85 7.52
CA ILE A 9 14.07 -22.62 7.28
C ILE A 9 13.99 -22.34 5.78
N LEU A 10 15.08 -22.55 5.04
CA LEU A 10 15.10 -22.37 3.60
C LEU A 10 14.16 -23.34 2.90
N ALA A 11 14.20 -24.63 3.25
CA ALA A 11 13.31 -25.65 2.70
C ALA A 11 11.83 -25.35 2.98
N ASN A 12 11.51 -24.90 4.20
CA ASN A 12 10.17 -24.47 4.58
C ASN A 12 9.70 -23.23 3.76
N GLY A 13 10.60 -22.29 3.51
CA GLY A 13 10.33 -21.13 2.65
C GLY A 13 10.04 -21.54 1.20
N GLU A 14 10.79 -22.46 0.65
CA GLU A 14 10.61 -22.99 -0.71
C GLU A 14 9.29 -23.75 -0.85
N ALA A 15 8.97 -24.59 0.13
CA ALA A 15 7.70 -25.31 0.18
C ALA A 15 6.51 -24.33 0.26
N ALA A 16 6.61 -23.29 1.09
CA ALA A 16 5.59 -22.27 1.20
C ALA A 16 5.42 -21.49 -0.12
N PHE A 17 6.52 -21.14 -0.78
CA PHE A 17 6.47 -20.48 -2.10
C PHE A 17 5.76 -21.34 -3.15
N SER A 18 6.11 -22.63 -3.23
CA SER A 18 5.50 -23.59 -4.16
C SER A 18 3.99 -23.76 -3.92
N GLN A 19 3.55 -23.63 -2.66
CA GLN A 19 2.14 -23.69 -2.26
C GLN A 19 1.40 -22.35 -2.43
N GLY A 20 2.04 -21.30 -2.95
CA GLY A 20 1.44 -19.97 -3.09
C GLY A 20 1.33 -19.18 -1.78
N LYS A 21 1.89 -19.68 -0.67
CA LYS A 21 1.89 -19.02 0.65
C LYS A 21 3.02 -17.99 0.75
N TYR A 22 2.96 -16.96 -0.10
CA TYR A 22 4.07 -16.02 -0.31
C TYR A 22 4.48 -15.21 0.93
N LEU A 23 3.55 -14.87 1.84
CA LEU A 23 3.89 -14.17 3.09
C LEU A 23 4.70 -15.04 4.04
N ILE A 24 4.46 -16.37 4.06
CA ILE A 24 5.24 -17.31 4.86
C ILE A 24 6.63 -17.48 4.23
N ALA A 25 6.70 -17.62 2.90
CA ALA A 25 7.95 -17.69 2.17
C ALA A 25 8.81 -16.44 2.38
N GLU A 26 8.20 -15.26 2.32
CA GLU A 26 8.87 -13.97 2.58
C GLU A 26 9.56 -13.94 3.94
N LYS A 27 8.85 -14.33 5.00
CA LYS A 27 9.40 -14.39 6.37
C LYS A 27 10.57 -15.39 6.48
N ALA A 28 10.43 -16.56 5.87
CA ALA A 28 11.47 -17.58 5.88
C ALA A 28 12.74 -17.11 5.18
N PHE A 29 12.65 -16.60 3.96
CA PHE A 29 13.80 -16.09 3.22
C PHE A 29 14.45 -14.87 3.88
N THR A 30 13.66 -13.97 4.48
CA THR A 30 14.20 -12.86 5.27
C THR A 30 15.07 -13.38 6.41
N LYS A 31 14.59 -14.36 7.16
CA LYS A 31 15.34 -14.94 8.29
C LYS A 31 16.63 -15.62 7.86
N VAL A 32 16.65 -16.26 6.68
CA VAL A 32 17.89 -16.82 6.10
C VAL A 32 18.85 -15.69 5.71
N LEU A 33 18.36 -14.61 5.08
CA LEU A 33 19.20 -13.49 4.65
C LEU A 33 19.77 -12.65 5.80
N GLU A 34 19.18 -12.70 6.99
CA GLU A 34 19.77 -12.12 8.21
C GLU A 34 21.10 -12.77 8.60
N LYS A 35 21.31 -14.05 8.22
CA LYS A 35 22.52 -14.83 8.52
C LYS A 35 23.43 -15.02 7.31
N ALA A 36 22.86 -15.00 6.12
CA ALA A 36 23.57 -15.21 4.85
C ALA A 36 23.16 -14.10 3.87
N SER A 37 23.54 -12.85 4.21
CA SER A 37 23.09 -11.62 3.51
C SER A 37 23.39 -11.62 2.01
N ASP A 38 24.47 -12.28 1.59
CA ASP A 38 24.98 -12.27 0.23
C ASP A 38 24.73 -13.57 -0.53
N ASN A 39 23.87 -14.43 -0.01
CA ASN A 39 23.43 -15.62 -0.73
C ASN A 39 22.52 -15.24 -1.89
N TYR A 40 23.09 -15.10 -3.10
CA TYR A 40 22.34 -14.65 -4.27
C TYR A 40 21.18 -15.58 -4.65
N LYS A 41 21.25 -16.88 -4.38
CA LYS A 41 20.14 -17.83 -4.63
C LYS A 41 18.94 -17.50 -3.74
N VAL A 42 19.18 -17.20 -2.47
CA VAL A 42 18.12 -16.80 -1.53
C VAL A 42 17.61 -15.39 -1.84
N LEU A 43 18.49 -14.44 -2.16
CA LEU A 43 18.11 -13.10 -2.61
C LEU A 43 17.21 -13.17 -3.84
N ARG A 44 17.50 -14.06 -4.80
CA ARG A 44 16.66 -14.26 -5.97
C ARG A 44 15.29 -14.81 -5.62
N LYS A 45 15.21 -15.83 -4.75
CA LYS A 45 13.92 -16.38 -4.27
C LYS A 45 13.09 -15.35 -3.52
N GLN A 46 13.75 -14.51 -2.71
CA GLN A 46 13.09 -13.40 -2.03
C GLN A 46 12.56 -12.36 -3.02
N ALA A 47 13.33 -12.02 -4.08
CA ALA A 47 12.87 -11.13 -5.14
C ALA A 47 11.65 -11.70 -5.88
N ASP A 48 11.67 -12.98 -6.24
CA ASP A 48 10.53 -13.66 -6.86
C ASP A 48 9.30 -13.66 -5.95
N THR A 49 9.49 -13.83 -4.63
CA THR A 49 8.42 -13.73 -3.62
C THR A 49 7.84 -12.31 -3.57
N LYS A 50 8.69 -11.29 -3.55
CA LYS A 50 8.26 -9.87 -3.59
C LYS A 50 7.48 -9.55 -4.87
N ILE A 51 7.87 -10.11 -6.02
CA ILE A 51 7.12 -9.98 -7.28
C ILE A 51 5.72 -10.58 -7.14
N LYS A 52 5.58 -11.77 -6.55
CA LYS A 52 4.28 -12.41 -6.30
C LYS A 52 3.39 -11.61 -5.35
N LEU A 53 4.00 -10.93 -4.39
CA LEU A 53 3.33 -10.03 -3.45
C LEU A 53 3.10 -8.61 -4.03
N LYS A 54 3.44 -8.38 -5.31
CA LYS A 54 3.38 -7.06 -5.97
C LYS A 54 4.23 -5.96 -5.31
N LYS A 55 5.25 -6.33 -4.53
CA LYS A 55 6.21 -5.44 -3.87
C LYS A 55 7.39 -5.15 -4.80
N PHE A 56 7.13 -4.51 -5.95
CA PHE A 56 8.09 -4.39 -7.05
C PHE A 56 9.33 -3.57 -6.70
N LYS A 57 9.20 -2.51 -5.90
CA LYS A 57 10.34 -1.71 -5.44
C LYS A 57 11.30 -2.54 -4.61
N GLU A 58 10.79 -3.28 -3.65
CA GLU A 58 11.60 -4.18 -2.81
C GLU A 58 12.23 -5.32 -3.63
N ALA A 59 11.51 -5.84 -4.63
CA ALA A 59 12.07 -6.82 -5.56
C ALA A 59 13.23 -6.22 -6.37
N GLU A 60 13.10 -5.00 -6.87
CA GLU A 60 14.15 -4.32 -7.62
C GLU A 60 15.39 -4.06 -6.77
N GLU A 61 15.22 -3.68 -5.50
CA GLU A 61 16.32 -3.49 -4.55
C GLU A 61 17.12 -4.80 -4.34
N LEU A 62 16.44 -5.93 -4.20
CA LEU A 62 17.08 -7.24 -4.09
C LEU A 62 17.84 -7.64 -5.37
N LEU A 63 17.25 -7.39 -6.54
CA LEU A 63 17.90 -7.67 -7.83
C LEU A 63 19.13 -6.77 -8.05
N ASN A 64 19.09 -5.52 -7.61
CA ASN A 64 20.23 -4.62 -7.63
C ASN A 64 21.37 -5.11 -6.73
N ARG A 65 21.06 -5.66 -5.54
CA ARG A 65 22.07 -6.29 -4.68
C ARG A 65 22.75 -7.46 -5.37
N ILE A 66 22.01 -8.33 -6.05
CA ILE A 66 22.57 -9.43 -6.81
C ILE A 66 23.48 -8.90 -7.93
N LEU A 67 23.03 -7.91 -8.69
CA LEU A 67 23.82 -7.34 -9.79
C LEU A 67 25.08 -6.59 -9.31
N GLY A 68 25.09 -6.11 -8.08
CA GLY A 68 26.26 -5.50 -7.43
C GLY A 68 27.33 -6.51 -6.97
N MET A 69 27.00 -7.80 -6.93
CA MET A 69 27.97 -8.84 -6.57
C MET A 69 29.02 -9.02 -7.67
N PRO A 70 30.24 -9.43 -7.33
CA PRO A 70 31.26 -9.72 -8.34
C PRO A 70 30.81 -10.84 -9.28
N GLU A 71 31.27 -10.79 -10.53
CA GLU A 71 31.03 -11.84 -11.50
C GLU A 71 31.92 -13.05 -11.20
N SER A 72 31.31 -14.22 -11.05
CA SER A 72 32.10 -15.44 -10.98
C SER A 72 32.47 -15.88 -12.40
N ARG A 73 33.76 -15.86 -12.69
CA ARG A 73 34.27 -16.40 -13.95
C ARG A 73 34.46 -17.88 -13.74
N GLY A 74 33.56 -18.70 -14.30
CA GLY A 74 33.72 -20.15 -14.35
C GLY A 74 35.04 -20.51 -14.99
N ARG A 75 35.97 -21.06 -14.22
CA ARG A 75 37.23 -21.60 -14.71
C ARG A 75 37.42 -22.99 -14.19
N ASN A 76 37.91 -23.89 -15.07
CA ASN A 76 38.37 -25.18 -14.62
C ASN A 76 39.64 -24.97 -13.81
N VAL A 77 39.66 -25.37 -12.58
CA VAL A 77 40.83 -25.30 -11.70
C VAL A 77 41.40 -26.69 -11.54
N LEU A 78 42.72 -26.82 -11.76
CA LEU A 78 43.46 -28.01 -11.53
C LEU A 78 43.96 -27.97 -10.06
N VAL A 79 43.65 -28.99 -9.30
CA VAL A 79 44.06 -29.11 -7.90
C VAL A 79 45.14 -30.20 -7.81
N PHE A 80 46.27 -29.87 -7.20
CA PHE A 80 47.41 -30.79 -7.01
C PHE A 80 47.37 -31.40 -5.61
N GLU A 81 47.67 -32.68 -5.55
CA GLU A 81 48.06 -33.33 -4.30
C GLU A 81 49.56 -33.06 -4.02
N LYS A 82 49.87 -32.71 -2.76
CA LYS A 82 51.27 -32.50 -2.36
C LYS A 82 52.11 -33.77 -2.61
N GLY A 83 53.10 -33.66 -3.51
CA GLY A 83 54.00 -34.74 -3.88
C GLY A 83 53.56 -35.63 -5.04
N SER A 84 52.47 -35.32 -5.75
CA SER A 84 52.11 -35.98 -7.00
C SER A 84 52.50 -35.05 -8.19
N ALA A 85 53.02 -35.66 -9.25
CA ALA A 85 53.32 -34.97 -10.51
C ALA A 85 52.05 -34.78 -11.37
N GLU A 86 50.91 -35.36 -10.97
CA GLU A 86 49.66 -35.33 -11.71
C GLU A 86 48.64 -34.41 -11.02
N GLY A 87 48.29 -33.33 -11.66
CA GLY A 87 47.17 -32.49 -11.25
C GLY A 87 45.85 -33.11 -11.70
N ARG A 88 44.84 -33.05 -10.82
CA ARG A 88 43.48 -33.44 -11.18
C ARG A 88 42.64 -32.18 -11.52
N LYS A 89 41.89 -32.30 -12.60
CA LYS A 89 40.93 -31.25 -13.01
C LYS A 89 39.76 -31.26 -12.02
N ALA A 90 39.55 -30.16 -11.34
CA ALA A 90 38.35 -29.96 -10.52
C ALA A 90 37.29 -29.27 -11.39
N GLU A 91 36.10 -29.83 -11.44
CA GLU A 91 34.95 -29.17 -12.04
C GLU A 91 34.38 -28.16 -11.04
N LEU A 92 34.07 -26.99 -11.53
CA LEU A 92 33.28 -25.99 -10.81
C LEU A 92 31.84 -26.47 -10.76
N VAL A 93 31.40 -26.92 -9.61
CA VAL A 93 30.00 -27.27 -9.37
C VAL A 93 29.36 -26.08 -8.70
N ASP A 94 28.44 -25.43 -9.40
CA ASP A 94 27.68 -24.27 -8.85
C ASP A 94 28.58 -23.16 -8.29
N GLU A 95 29.71 -22.89 -8.93
CA GLU A 95 30.63 -21.79 -8.59
C GLU A 95 31.35 -21.93 -7.26
N THR A 96 31.27 -23.06 -6.65
CA THR A 96 31.95 -23.33 -5.39
C THR A 96 32.83 -24.54 -5.56
N VAL A 97 34.14 -24.34 -5.57
CA VAL A 97 35.09 -25.39 -5.34
C VAL A 97 35.51 -25.28 -3.88
N MET A 98 35.20 -26.28 -3.07
CA MET A 98 35.53 -26.27 -1.63
C MET A 98 36.71 -27.20 -1.39
N ALA A 99 37.51 -26.91 -0.37
CA ALA A 99 38.43 -27.87 0.19
C ALA A 99 37.64 -29.08 0.65
N MET A 100 38.07 -30.27 0.27
CA MET A 100 37.45 -31.53 0.74
C MET A 100 37.87 -31.92 2.14
N ASP A 101 38.67 -31.08 2.81
CA ASP A 101 39.03 -31.19 4.21
C ASP A 101 38.26 -30.11 4.98
N GLU A 102 37.45 -30.53 5.96
CA GLU A 102 36.55 -29.67 6.74
C GLU A 102 37.25 -28.55 7.51
N SER A 103 38.59 -28.56 7.58
CA SER A 103 39.39 -27.61 8.37
C SER A 103 39.96 -26.41 7.60
N SER A 104 39.75 -26.33 6.28
CA SER A 104 40.36 -25.25 5.47
C SER A 104 39.40 -24.70 4.41
N GLU A 105 38.58 -23.72 4.79
CA GLU A 105 37.88 -22.86 3.86
C GLU A 105 38.89 -21.86 3.29
N VAL A 106 39.05 -21.88 1.97
CA VAL A 106 39.80 -20.83 1.27
C VAL A 106 38.79 -19.81 0.74
N ASP A 107 38.76 -18.68 1.38
CA ASP A 107 37.75 -17.63 1.15
C ASP A 107 38.15 -16.59 0.07
N GLU A 108 39.24 -16.79 -0.66
CA GLU A 108 39.79 -15.83 -1.59
C GLU A 108 39.56 -16.18 -3.05
N ASP A 109 39.46 -15.18 -3.91
CA ASP A 109 39.36 -15.29 -5.37
C ASP A 109 40.65 -15.89 -5.95
N ILE A 110 40.69 -17.22 -6.02
CA ILE A 110 41.86 -17.98 -6.52
C ILE A 110 42.12 -17.71 -8.00
N SER A 111 41.22 -17.07 -8.74
CA SER A 111 41.45 -16.73 -10.13
C SER A 111 42.72 -15.86 -10.35
N LYS A 112 43.14 -15.14 -9.30
CA LYS A 112 44.37 -14.33 -9.27
C LYS A 112 45.62 -15.15 -9.01
N PHE A 113 45.49 -16.40 -8.54
CA PHE A 113 46.57 -17.18 -7.98
C PHE A 113 46.87 -18.46 -8.76
N VAL A 114 46.11 -18.73 -9.85
CA VAL A 114 46.34 -19.87 -10.72
C VAL A 114 47.19 -19.40 -11.91
N LYS A 115 48.47 -19.74 -11.94
CA LYS A 115 49.33 -19.56 -13.12
C LYS A 115 49.53 -20.92 -13.79
N GLN A 116 49.40 -20.92 -15.14
CA GLN A 116 49.79 -22.04 -15.98
C GLN A 116 51.29 -22.04 -16.09
N ASP A 117 51.94 -23.08 -15.63
CA ASP A 117 53.40 -23.26 -15.84
C ASP A 117 53.62 -23.77 -17.27
N ALA A 118 54.26 -22.96 -18.10
CA ALA A 118 54.42 -23.20 -19.53
C ALA A 118 55.58 -24.16 -19.87
N MET A 119 56.26 -24.74 -18.89
CA MET A 119 57.43 -25.60 -19.12
C MET A 119 57.15 -27.06 -18.76
N GLY A 120 56.86 -27.87 -19.76
CA GLY A 120 56.82 -29.31 -19.70
C GLY A 120 55.71 -29.97 -20.52
N PRO A 121 55.79 -31.26 -20.82
CA PRO A 121 54.81 -31.98 -21.65
C PRO A 121 53.46 -32.23 -20.92
N VAL A 122 53.34 -31.85 -19.66
CA VAL A 122 52.09 -31.90 -18.88
C VAL A 122 51.89 -30.53 -18.25
N PRO A 123 50.75 -29.89 -18.44
CA PRO A 123 50.51 -28.58 -17.85
C PRO A 123 50.42 -28.73 -16.33
N HIS A 124 51.42 -28.23 -15.62
CA HIS A 124 51.44 -28.15 -14.18
C HIS A 124 50.74 -26.86 -13.74
N PHE A 125 49.73 -27.00 -12.94
CA PHE A 125 49.11 -25.84 -12.29
C PHE A 125 49.52 -25.80 -10.84
N ARG A 126 50.00 -24.67 -10.40
CA ARG A 126 50.30 -24.40 -8.98
C ARG A 126 49.29 -23.46 -8.43
N VAL A 127 48.63 -23.85 -7.35
CA VAL A 127 47.74 -22.97 -6.61
C VAL A 127 48.58 -22.17 -5.63
N PHE A 128 48.54 -20.86 -5.77
CA PHE A 128 49.25 -19.95 -4.92
C PHE A 128 48.28 -19.32 -3.95
N ILE A 129 48.49 -19.42 -2.66
CA ILE A 129 47.78 -18.67 -1.64
C ILE A 129 48.67 -17.48 -1.29
N MET A 130 48.21 -16.28 -1.64
CA MET A 130 49.00 -15.04 -1.47
C MET A 130 48.47 -14.19 -0.33
N SER A 131 48.32 -14.70 0.87
CA SER A 131 48.27 -13.83 2.06
C SER A 131 49.66 -13.35 2.50
N SER A 132 50.72 -13.96 2.03
CA SER A 132 52.11 -13.65 2.42
C SER A 132 53.11 -13.50 1.30
N GLY A 133 52.69 -13.50 0.06
CA GLY A 133 53.60 -13.40 -1.11
C GLY A 133 54.50 -14.61 -1.35
N LYS A 134 54.29 -15.73 -0.65
CA LYS A 134 55.07 -16.96 -0.82
C LYS A 134 54.22 -18.06 -1.45
N MET A 135 54.85 -18.77 -2.42
CA MET A 135 54.29 -20.01 -2.98
C MET A 135 54.26 -21.09 -1.92
N GLU A 136 53.10 -21.53 -1.49
CA GLU A 136 52.96 -22.76 -0.69
C GLU A 136 52.36 -23.88 -1.55
N LEU A 137 53.04 -25.01 -1.55
CA LEU A 137 52.51 -26.26 -2.08
C LEU A 137 51.48 -26.75 -1.09
N LEU A 138 50.20 -26.77 -1.50
CA LEU A 138 49.15 -27.32 -0.70
C LEU A 138 49.41 -28.80 -0.37
N PRO A 139 49.09 -29.28 0.88
CA PRO A 139 49.27 -30.66 1.25
C PRO A 139 48.41 -31.60 0.39
N LYS A 140 48.72 -32.90 0.36
CA LYS A 140 48.03 -33.95 -0.38
C LYS A 140 46.56 -34.09 -0.01
N ARG A 141 45.72 -33.10 -0.30
CA ARG A 141 44.28 -33.12 0.02
C ARG A 141 43.51 -32.46 -1.13
N ARG A 142 42.28 -32.90 -1.36
CA ARG A 142 41.41 -32.32 -2.35
C ARG A 142 40.83 -31.04 -1.77
N TYR A 143 40.97 -29.91 -2.46
CA TYR A 143 40.45 -28.62 -2.05
C TYR A 143 39.26 -28.23 -2.90
N ARG A 144 38.25 -27.68 -2.27
CA ARG A 144 37.18 -26.96 -2.94
C ARG A 144 37.44 -25.45 -2.80
N ILE A 145 37.27 -24.73 -3.87
CA ILE A 145 37.45 -23.28 -3.91
C ILE A 145 36.09 -22.65 -3.92
N LYS A 146 35.83 -21.81 -2.94
CA LYS A 146 34.56 -21.07 -2.83
C LYS A 146 34.71 -19.75 -3.60
N TYR A 147 33.94 -19.59 -4.68
CA TYR A 147 33.83 -18.30 -5.37
C TYR A 147 32.68 -17.49 -4.80
N HIS A 148 32.97 -16.28 -4.37
CA HIS A 148 31.97 -15.30 -4.08
C HIS A 148 31.66 -14.52 -5.37
N GLY A 149 30.61 -14.93 -6.07
CA GLY A 149 30.20 -14.23 -7.28
C GLY A 149 29.03 -14.93 -7.97
N ILE A 150 28.44 -14.25 -8.93
CA ILE A 150 27.32 -14.81 -9.72
C ILE A 150 27.76 -15.11 -11.14
N PRO A 151 27.31 -16.21 -11.78
CA PRO A 151 27.60 -16.55 -13.15
C PRO A 151 27.10 -15.47 -14.12
N THR A 152 27.79 -15.32 -15.26
CA THR A 152 27.35 -14.44 -16.34
C THR A 152 25.92 -14.74 -16.77
N ALA A 153 25.57 -16.00 -16.99
CA ALA A 153 24.22 -16.40 -17.36
C ALA A 153 23.17 -16.03 -16.29
N THR A 154 23.50 -16.17 -15.01
CA THR A 154 22.63 -15.74 -13.90
C THR A 154 22.48 -14.22 -13.88
N ARG A 155 23.58 -13.48 -14.15
CA ARG A 155 23.56 -12.01 -14.23
C ARG A 155 22.65 -11.54 -15.36
N GLU A 156 22.69 -12.16 -16.53
CA GLU A 156 21.80 -11.87 -17.66
C GLU A 156 20.33 -12.13 -17.30
N GLN A 157 20.04 -13.28 -16.66
CA GLN A 157 18.68 -13.62 -16.20
C GLN A 157 18.17 -12.60 -15.17
N VAL A 158 19.00 -12.17 -14.22
CA VAL A 158 18.64 -11.17 -13.20
C VAL A 158 18.39 -9.81 -13.85
N THR A 159 19.20 -9.42 -14.83
CA THR A 159 19.02 -8.18 -15.59
C THR A 159 17.70 -8.18 -16.37
N ALA A 160 17.39 -9.28 -17.05
CA ALA A 160 16.12 -9.44 -17.77
C ALA A 160 14.91 -9.40 -16.81
N LEU A 161 15.03 -10.05 -15.65
CA LEU A 161 13.99 -10.02 -14.63
C LEU A 161 13.79 -8.61 -14.06
N LYS A 162 14.88 -7.88 -13.78
CA LYS A 162 14.80 -6.48 -13.32
C LYS A 162 14.04 -5.62 -14.32
N ALA A 163 14.37 -5.72 -15.62
CA ALA A 163 13.65 -4.99 -16.66
C ALA A 163 12.15 -5.36 -16.72
N LYS A 164 11.81 -6.65 -16.51
CA LYS A 164 10.43 -7.10 -16.40
C LYS A 164 9.71 -6.51 -15.17
N VAL A 165 10.36 -6.51 -14.01
CA VAL A 165 9.84 -5.93 -12.77
C VAL A 165 9.56 -4.44 -12.94
N GLN A 166 10.47 -3.69 -13.54
CA GLN A 166 10.29 -2.28 -13.85
C GLN A 166 9.09 -2.03 -14.76
N LYS A 167 8.93 -2.83 -15.84
CA LYS A 167 7.74 -2.76 -16.70
C LYS A 167 6.45 -3.06 -15.94
N MET A 168 6.45 -4.07 -15.05
CA MET A 168 5.29 -4.40 -14.23
C MET A 168 4.96 -3.29 -13.22
N ALA A 169 5.97 -2.66 -12.62
CA ALA A 169 5.79 -1.52 -11.72
C ALA A 169 5.19 -0.31 -12.45
N ILE A 170 5.70 -0.02 -13.67
CA ILE A 170 5.17 1.05 -14.53
C ILE A 170 3.73 0.75 -14.95
N ALA A 171 3.42 -0.49 -15.36
CA ALA A 171 2.07 -0.90 -15.72
C ALA A 171 1.11 -0.77 -14.54
N MET A 172 1.52 -1.18 -13.34
CA MET A 172 0.71 -1.06 -12.13
C MET A 172 0.50 0.42 -11.71
N ASN A 173 1.50 1.28 -11.95
CA ASN A 173 1.37 2.73 -11.72
C ASN A 173 0.54 3.43 -12.80
N ASN A 174 0.48 2.85 -14.01
CA ASN A 174 -0.31 3.36 -15.14
C ASN A 174 -1.74 2.80 -15.16
N GLU A 175 -2.03 1.70 -14.47
CA GLU A 175 -3.41 1.32 -14.18
C GLU A 175 -3.97 2.38 -13.23
N LYS A 176 -4.80 3.28 -13.76
CA LYS A 176 -5.58 4.21 -12.92
C LYS A 176 -6.27 3.36 -11.86
N PRO A 177 -6.13 3.68 -10.58
CA PRO A 177 -6.85 2.96 -9.53
C PRO A 177 -8.33 3.08 -9.85
N ILE A 178 -8.94 1.97 -10.22
CA ILE A 178 -10.36 1.93 -10.56
C ILE A 178 -11.11 1.89 -9.22
N GLU A 179 -11.62 3.04 -8.82
CA GLU A 179 -12.63 3.08 -7.76
C GLU A 179 -13.91 2.44 -8.29
N GLU A 180 -14.44 1.49 -7.51
CA GLU A 180 -15.75 0.92 -7.83
C GLU A 180 -16.82 2.00 -7.66
N MET A 181 -17.48 2.35 -8.78
CA MET A 181 -18.54 3.35 -8.79
C MET A 181 -19.90 2.67 -8.94
N VAL A 182 -20.85 3.07 -8.09
CA VAL A 182 -22.25 2.63 -8.18
C VAL A 182 -23.04 3.65 -8.98
N SER A 183 -23.79 3.18 -9.99
CA SER A 183 -24.72 4.01 -10.77
C SER A 183 -26.00 4.21 -9.97
N ILE A 184 -26.34 5.46 -9.68
CA ILE A 184 -27.52 5.85 -8.95
C ILE A 184 -28.52 6.45 -9.93
N LYS A 185 -29.69 5.83 -10.01
CA LYS A 185 -30.82 6.40 -10.77
C LYS A 185 -31.37 7.58 -9.99
N GLY A 186 -31.30 8.76 -10.59
CA GLY A 186 -31.82 9.97 -9.98
C GLY A 186 -33.30 9.91 -9.76
N SER A 187 -33.79 10.49 -8.69
CA SER A 187 -35.21 10.66 -8.39
C SER A 187 -35.40 11.77 -7.33
N CYS A 188 -36.66 12.03 -6.98
CA CYS A 188 -36.97 13.00 -5.94
C CYS A 188 -37.04 12.35 -4.56
N PHE A 189 -36.54 13.03 -3.53
CA PHE A 189 -36.61 12.59 -2.14
C PHE A 189 -36.85 13.77 -1.20
N GLN A 190 -37.12 13.46 0.05
CA GLN A 190 -37.23 14.43 1.14
C GLN A 190 -35.85 14.54 1.84
N MET A 191 -35.16 15.64 1.62
CA MET A 191 -33.86 15.94 2.20
C MET A 191 -34.05 16.63 3.55
N GLY A 192 -33.22 16.27 4.53
CA GLY A 192 -33.25 16.85 5.88
C GLY A 192 -34.00 15.98 6.91
N SER A 193 -34.24 16.56 8.09
CA SER A 193 -34.92 15.89 9.22
C SER A 193 -35.55 16.89 10.17
N ASP A 194 -36.79 16.66 10.61
CA ASP A 194 -37.46 17.47 11.61
C ASP A 194 -37.02 17.09 13.05
N SER A 195 -36.45 15.90 13.23
CA SER A 195 -35.95 15.37 14.51
C SER A 195 -34.46 15.57 14.75
N GLY A 196 -33.79 16.24 13.81
CA GLY A 196 -32.34 16.51 13.86
C GLY A 196 -32.01 17.92 14.36
N ASN A 197 -30.79 18.37 14.00
CA ASN A 197 -30.32 19.72 14.29
C ASN A 197 -31.11 20.77 13.52
N THR A 198 -30.98 22.03 13.91
CA THR A 198 -31.71 23.15 13.27
C THR A 198 -31.32 23.36 11.80
N ASP A 199 -30.08 23.04 11.44
CA ASP A 199 -29.53 23.14 10.07
C ASP A 199 -29.97 22.00 9.14
N GLU A 200 -30.62 20.96 9.69
CA GLU A 200 -31.25 19.88 8.93
C GLU A 200 -32.68 20.22 8.50
N LYS A 201 -33.23 21.38 8.94
CA LYS A 201 -34.61 21.81 8.73
C LYS A 201 -34.69 22.96 7.75
N PRO A 202 -35.83 23.10 7.05
CA PRO A 202 -36.97 22.17 7.01
C PRO A 202 -36.64 20.96 6.13
N ILE A 203 -37.38 19.88 6.31
CA ILE A 203 -37.47 18.83 5.30
C ILE A 203 -37.99 19.48 4.01
N HIS A 204 -37.29 19.24 2.90
CA HIS A 204 -37.66 19.81 1.63
C HIS A 204 -37.45 18.82 0.48
N LYS A 205 -38.21 18.98 -0.58
CA LYS A 205 -38.13 18.13 -1.77
C LYS A 205 -36.89 18.47 -2.57
N VAL A 206 -36.09 17.46 -2.92
CA VAL A 206 -34.95 17.54 -3.83
C VAL A 206 -35.08 16.48 -4.89
N CYS A 207 -34.84 16.84 -6.14
CA CYS A 207 -34.83 15.94 -7.30
C CYS A 207 -33.44 15.93 -7.91
N LEU A 208 -32.86 14.76 -8.09
CA LEU A 208 -31.51 14.58 -8.62
C LEU A 208 -31.54 13.94 -10.00
N SER A 209 -30.64 14.34 -10.87
CA SER A 209 -30.29 13.68 -12.10
C SER A 209 -29.50 12.40 -11.82
N ASP A 210 -29.37 11.49 -12.81
CA ASP A 210 -28.57 10.28 -12.71
C ASP A 210 -27.09 10.63 -12.44
N PHE A 211 -26.43 9.90 -11.52
CA PHE A 211 -25.02 10.07 -11.21
C PHE A 211 -24.36 8.77 -10.81
N LYS A 212 -23.04 8.76 -10.73
CA LYS A 212 -22.29 7.67 -10.11
C LYS A 212 -21.60 8.19 -8.85
N ILE A 213 -21.46 7.32 -7.86
CA ILE A 213 -20.77 7.62 -6.60
C ILE A 213 -19.88 6.45 -6.21
N GLY A 214 -18.75 6.72 -5.55
CA GLY A 214 -17.84 5.69 -5.06
C GLY A 214 -18.57 4.71 -4.15
N LYS A 215 -18.42 3.41 -4.42
CA LYS A 215 -18.99 2.33 -3.61
C LYS A 215 -18.49 2.38 -2.16
N TYR A 216 -17.25 2.79 -2.01
CA TYR A 216 -16.52 2.95 -0.76
C TYR A 216 -16.00 4.37 -0.60
N GLU A 217 -15.55 4.72 0.58
CA GLU A 217 -14.63 5.82 0.82
C GLU A 217 -13.31 5.57 0.05
N VAL A 218 -12.61 6.64 -0.34
CA VAL A 218 -11.33 6.53 -1.06
C VAL A 218 -10.30 5.85 -0.17
N LYS A 219 -9.74 4.73 -0.63
CA LYS A 219 -8.72 3.97 0.09
C LYS A 219 -7.36 4.68 0.05
N GLN A 220 -6.57 4.53 1.12
CA GLN A 220 -5.22 5.11 1.22
C GLN A 220 -4.32 4.70 0.05
N LYS A 221 -4.36 3.42 -0.37
CA LYS A 221 -3.56 2.95 -1.52
C LYS A 221 -3.88 3.69 -2.81
N PHE A 222 -5.15 4.03 -3.05
CA PHE A 222 -5.57 4.77 -4.23
C PHE A 222 -5.18 6.25 -4.12
N PHE A 223 -5.41 6.86 -2.95
CA PHE A 223 -4.99 8.23 -2.72
C PHE A 223 -3.47 8.39 -2.93
N GLN A 224 -2.67 7.51 -2.33
CA GLN A 224 -1.21 7.53 -2.46
C GLN A 224 -0.76 7.33 -3.91
N SER A 225 -1.39 6.44 -4.67
CA SER A 225 -1.02 6.20 -6.07
C SER A 225 -1.28 7.40 -6.98
N VAL A 226 -2.32 8.21 -6.68
CA VAL A 226 -2.73 9.38 -7.49
C VAL A 226 -2.03 10.66 -7.04
N MET A 227 -1.88 10.84 -5.73
CA MET A 227 -1.36 12.08 -5.14
C MET A 227 0.13 12.01 -4.82
N GLY A 228 0.73 10.80 -4.76
CA GLY A 228 2.15 10.58 -4.48
C GLY A 228 2.51 10.53 -3.00
N TYR A 229 1.56 10.73 -2.09
CA TYR A 229 1.75 10.68 -0.64
C TYR A 229 0.51 10.14 0.06
N ASN A 230 0.65 9.73 1.33
CA ASN A 230 -0.46 9.34 2.20
C ASN A 230 -0.43 10.20 3.49
N PRO A 231 -1.43 11.06 3.74
CA PRO A 231 -1.47 11.92 4.91
C PRO A 231 -2.04 11.24 6.16
N SER A 232 -2.59 10.04 6.01
CA SER A 232 -3.40 9.38 7.02
C SER A 232 -2.64 9.11 8.31
N GLN A 233 -3.28 9.37 9.45
CA GLN A 233 -2.80 9.10 10.80
C GLN A 233 -2.76 7.59 11.09
N PHE A 234 -3.73 6.84 10.56
CA PHE A 234 -3.82 5.39 10.75
C PHE A 234 -3.43 4.67 9.46
N PRO A 235 -2.18 4.23 9.29
CA PRO A 235 -1.72 3.70 8.01
C PRO A 235 -2.29 2.31 7.70
N GLY A 236 -2.85 2.14 6.50
CA GLY A 236 -3.34 0.86 6.01
C GLY A 236 -3.89 0.95 4.59
N ALA A 237 -3.44 0.09 3.69
CA ALA A 237 -3.77 0.16 2.26
C ALA A 237 -5.28 0.09 1.95
N GLU A 238 -6.03 -0.68 2.76
CA GLU A 238 -7.48 -0.87 2.61
C GLU A 238 -8.30 0.05 3.53
N LEU A 239 -7.66 0.84 4.40
CA LEU A 239 -8.32 1.85 5.21
C LEU A 239 -8.71 3.06 4.37
N PRO A 240 -9.75 3.82 4.77
CA PRO A 240 -10.06 5.09 4.12
C PRO A 240 -8.91 6.07 4.27
N VAL A 241 -8.67 6.91 3.29
CA VAL A 241 -7.78 8.05 3.47
C VAL A 241 -8.45 9.06 4.41
N GLU A 242 -7.72 9.52 5.41
CA GLU A 242 -8.13 10.57 6.34
C GLU A 242 -7.02 11.61 6.51
N SER A 243 -7.21 12.60 7.35
CA SER A 243 -6.30 13.75 7.48
C SER A 243 -6.13 14.52 6.16
N VAL A 244 -7.20 14.60 5.39
CA VAL A 244 -7.27 15.33 4.11
C VAL A 244 -8.16 16.56 4.23
N GLY A 245 -7.68 17.73 3.79
CA GLY A 245 -8.51 18.90 3.63
C GLY A 245 -9.37 18.81 2.35
N TRP A 246 -10.40 19.63 2.25
CA TRP A 246 -11.36 19.63 1.14
C TRP A 246 -10.69 19.79 -0.24
N GLU A 247 -9.67 20.64 -0.37
CA GLU A 247 -8.93 20.81 -1.62
C GLU A 247 -8.15 19.57 -2.02
N HIS A 248 -7.59 18.81 -1.07
CA HIS A 248 -6.93 17.53 -1.35
C HIS A 248 -7.92 16.52 -1.91
N ALA A 249 -9.10 16.39 -1.27
CA ALA A 249 -10.17 15.51 -1.70
C ALA A 249 -10.68 15.89 -3.12
N ARG A 250 -10.96 17.17 -3.34
CA ARG A 250 -11.38 17.70 -4.64
C ARG A 250 -10.35 17.44 -5.74
N ASN A 251 -9.07 17.71 -5.45
CA ASN A 251 -7.99 17.53 -6.41
C ASN A 251 -7.76 16.07 -6.76
N TYR A 252 -7.88 15.15 -5.79
CA TYR A 252 -7.84 13.72 -6.05
C TYR A 252 -8.97 13.32 -7.01
N CYS A 253 -10.24 13.64 -6.70
CA CYS A 253 -11.37 13.30 -7.57
C CYS A 253 -11.17 13.89 -8.98
N LYS A 254 -10.73 15.17 -9.08
CA LYS A 254 -10.48 15.82 -10.38
C LYS A 254 -9.39 15.11 -11.19
N LYS A 255 -8.29 14.68 -10.57
CA LYS A 255 -7.24 13.91 -11.26
C LYS A 255 -7.73 12.59 -11.81
N GLN A 256 -8.75 12.00 -11.20
CA GLN A 256 -9.38 10.75 -11.65
C GLN A 256 -10.51 10.99 -12.68
N GLY A 257 -10.82 12.23 -13.01
CA GLY A 257 -11.93 12.58 -13.90
C GLY A 257 -13.29 12.61 -13.18
N TYR A 258 -13.28 12.64 -11.85
CA TYR A 258 -14.43 12.68 -10.97
C TYR A 258 -14.57 14.06 -10.30
N ARG A 259 -15.55 14.18 -9.43
CA ARG A 259 -15.80 15.34 -8.55
C ARG A 259 -16.20 14.84 -7.15
N LEU A 260 -16.24 15.73 -6.18
CA LEU A 260 -16.94 15.45 -4.93
C LEU A 260 -18.45 15.38 -5.19
N PRO A 261 -19.20 14.52 -4.45
CA PRO A 261 -20.66 14.56 -4.49
C PRO A 261 -21.18 15.89 -3.97
N THR A 262 -22.34 16.35 -4.46
CA THR A 262 -23.07 17.39 -3.76
C THR A 262 -23.64 16.84 -2.45
N GLU A 263 -23.96 17.70 -1.49
CA GLU A 263 -24.57 17.28 -0.23
C GLU A 263 -25.88 16.51 -0.45
N ALA A 264 -26.68 16.95 -1.41
CA ALA A 264 -27.93 16.29 -1.76
C ALA A 264 -27.70 14.91 -2.42
N GLU A 265 -26.73 14.78 -3.29
CA GLU A 265 -26.35 13.47 -3.88
C GLU A 265 -25.86 12.52 -2.78
N TRP A 266 -25.05 13.03 -1.84
CA TRP A 266 -24.55 12.23 -0.74
C TRP A 266 -25.68 11.75 0.16
N GLU A 267 -26.63 12.62 0.57
CA GLU A 267 -27.74 12.21 1.44
C GLU A 267 -28.70 11.25 0.74
N PHE A 268 -29.01 11.49 -0.54
CA PHE A 268 -29.81 10.56 -1.34
C PHE A 268 -29.17 9.18 -1.42
N ALA A 269 -27.87 9.17 -1.73
CA ALA A 269 -27.08 7.93 -1.79
C ALA A 269 -27.01 7.23 -0.42
N ALA A 270 -26.78 7.98 0.67
CA ALA A 270 -26.70 7.45 2.02
C ALA A 270 -28.01 6.80 2.45
N ARG A 271 -29.14 7.44 2.19
CA ARG A 271 -30.45 6.90 2.53
C ARG A 271 -30.75 5.59 1.80
N GLY A 272 -30.31 5.42 0.57
CA GLY A 272 -30.63 4.23 -0.21
C GLY A 272 -32.13 3.94 -0.30
N GLY A 273 -32.95 5.00 -0.33
CA GLY A 273 -34.43 4.92 -0.30
C GLY A 273 -35.05 4.87 1.10
N SER A 274 -34.27 4.75 2.17
CA SER A 274 -34.75 4.74 3.56
C SER A 274 -35.23 6.11 4.01
N LYS A 275 -36.28 6.14 4.84
CA LYS A 275 -36.80 7.32 5.53
C LYS A 275 -36.44 7.35 7.01
N THR A 276 -35.74 6.34 7.50
CA THR A 276 -35.37 6.17 8.90
C THR A 276 -34.16 7.04 9.28
N LYS A 277 -33.82 7.03 10.57
CA LYS A 277 -32.70 7.78 11.14
C LYS A 277 -31.37 7.42 10.45
N TYR A 278 -31.13 6.15 10.30
CA TYR A 278 -30.00 5.55 9.56
C TYR A 278 -30.54 4.75 8.37
N TYR A 279 -29.68 4.39 7.41
CA TYR A 279 -30.13 3.62 6.25
C TYR A 279 -30.63 2.20 6.61
N TRP A 280 -30.18 1.65 7.74
CA TRP A 280 -30.61 0.33 8.25
C TRP A 280 -31.81 0.39 9.21
N GLY A 281 -32.31 1.56 9.59
CA GLY A 281 -33.41 1.72 10.53
C GLY A 281 -33.16 2.78 11.61
N ASN A 282 -33.76 2.59 12.78
CA ASN A 282 -33.69 3.57 13.87
C ASN A 282 -32.81 3.15 15.05
N LYS A 283 -32.40 1.89 15.13
CA LYS A 283 -31.58 1.33 16.20
C LYS A 283 -30.16 1.05 15.73
N LEU A 284 -29.19 1.24 16.58
CA LEU A 284 -27.81 0.89 16.44
C LEU A 284 -27.47 -0.25 17.38
N THR A 285 -26.75 -1.27 16.91
CA THR A 285 -26.36 -2.45 17.71
C THR A 285 -24.84 -2.63 17.80
N GLY A 286 -24.08 -1.78 17.10
CA GLY A 286 -22.62 -1.90 16.96
C GLY A 286 -22.16 -2.73 15.75
N LYS A 287 -23.11 -3.29 14.97
CA LYS A 287 -22.79 -4.14 13.80
C LYS A 287 -23.02 -3.45 12.47
N GLU A 288 -23.50 -2.23 12.49
CA GLU A 288 -23.94 -1.50 11.30
C GLU A 288 -22.94 -0.47 10.79
N ALA A 289 -22.07 0.05 11.68
CA ALA A 289 -21.13 1.12 11.35
C ALA A 289 -20.00 1.21 12.38
N ASN A 290 -18.87 1.79 11.98
CA ASN A 290 -17.76 2.14 12.87
C ASN A 290 -17.97 3.55 13.47
N PHE A 291 -18.04 3.66 14.79
CA PHE A 291 -18.32 4.90 15.51
C PHE A 291 -17.60 4.92 16.88
N CYS A 292 -17.73 6.01 17.64
CA CYS A 292 -17.10 6.09 18.96
C CYS A 292 -17.83 5.22 20.00
N ASP A 293 -17.52 3.94 19.99
CA ASP A 293 -18.02 2.87 20.85
C ASP A 293 -17.21 2.74 22.16
N SER A 294 -17.31 1.62 22.85
CA SER A 294 -16.60 1.39 24.13
C SER A 294 -15.07 1.34 23.99
N GLU A 295 -14.52 1.05 22.80
CA GLU A 295 -13.08 1.01 22.53
C GLU A 295 -12.51 2.37 22.12
N CYS A 296 -13.38 3.32 21.80
CA CYS A 296 -12.99 4.68 21.47
C CYS A 296 -12.35 5.38 22.68
N VAL A 297 -11.25 6.08 22.44
CA VAL A 297 -10.47 6.74 23.52
C VAL A 297 -11.10 8.04 24.04
N LEU A 298 -12.16 8.54 23.40
CA LEU A 298 -12.79 9.78 23.78
C LEU A 298 -13.78 9.60 24.95
N ASN A 299 -13.88 10.62 25.82
CA ASN A 299 -14.82 10.60 26.93
C ASN A 299 -16.30 10.56 26.52
N SER A 300 -16.57 10.85 25.25
CA SER A 300 -17.92 10.84 24.67
C SER A 300 -18.37 9.47 24.14
N ARG A 301 -17.56 8.42 24.34
CA ARG A 301 -17.80 7.08 23.80
C ARG A 301 -19.12 6.47 24.29
N ASP A 302 -19.73 5.63 23.47
CA ASP A 302 -20.84 4.76 23.89
C ASP A 302 -20.23 3.50 24.53
N THR A 303 -20.43 3.34 25.85
CA THR A 303 -19.87 2.22 26.61
C THR A 303 -20.68 0.94 26.51
N ASN A 304 -21.82 0.96 25.84
CA ASN A 304 -22.75 -0.18 25.76
C ASN A 304 -22.63 -0.96 24.46
N LEU A 305 -21.95 -0.40 23.45
CA LEU A 305 -21.81 -1.00 22.13
C LEU A 305 -20.34 -1.24 21.80
N ILE A 306 -20.09 -2.23 20.93
CA ILE A 306 -18.77 -2.58 20.41
C ILE A 306 -18.93 -2.83 18.92
N ASP A 307 -18.17 -2.10 18.10
CA ASP A 307 -18.13 -2.28 16.64
C ASP A 307 -16.88 -3.08 16.18
N GLY A 308 -15.88 -3.22 17.05
CA GLY A 308 -14.69 -4.01 16.83
C GLY A 308 -13.49 -3.22 16.27
N TYR A 309 -13.57 -1.89 16.22
CA TYR A 309 -12.51 -1.05 15.71
C TYR A 309 -12.24 0.15 16.63
N LYS A 310 -11.01 0.30 17.06
CA LYS A 310 -10.57 1.41 17.91
C LYS A 310 -10.49 2.75 17.16
N ASN A 311 -10.16 2.69 15.87
CA ASN A 311 -10.00 3.81 14.95
C ASN A 311 -10.72 3.46 13.63
N THR A 312 -10.22 3.94 12.47
CA THR A 312 -10.80 3.59 11.17
C THR A 312 -10.77 2.08 10.90
N SER A 313 -11.80 1.55 10.27
CA SER A 313 -11.90 0.18 9.77
C SER A 313 -11.55 0.08 8.28
N PRO A 314 -11.13 -1.08 7.76
CA PRO A 314 -11.06 -1.28 6.32
C PRO A 314 -12.41 -0.95 5.66
N VAL A 315 -12.39 -0.22 4.56
CA VAL A 315 -13.64 0.15 3.89
C VAL A 315 -14.44 -1.09 3.50
N GLY A 316 -15.76 -1.04 3.68
CA GLY A 316 -16.64 -2.18 3.42
C GLY A 316 -16.70 -3.22 4.53
N SER A 317 -16.21 -2.91 5.74
CA SER A 317 -16.29 -3.80 6.91
C SER A 317 -17.70 -4.00 7.43
N PHE A 318 -18.60 -3.07 7.15
CA PHE A 318 -20.00 -3.08 7.62
C PHE A 318 -20.98 -3.29 6.46
N PRO A 319 -22.24 -3.70 6.73
CA PRO A 319 -23.23 -3.97 5.70
C PRO A 319 -23.53 -2.74 4.82
N PRO A 320 -23.68 -2.91 3.51
CA PRO A 320 -24.03 -1.81 2.60
C PRO A 320 -25.50 -1.39 2.77
N ASN A 321 -25.81 -0.19 2.28
CA ASN A 321 -27.20 0.23 2.12
C ASN A 321 -27.88 -0.44 0.90
N ALA A 322 -29.16 -0.15 0.66
CA ALA A 322 -29.91 -0.75 -0.45
C ALA A 322 -29.41 -0.39 -1.85
N PHE A 323 -28.56 0.64 -1.98
CA PHE A 323 -27.89 0.96 -3.25
C PHE A 323 -26.54 0.25 -3.38
N GLY A 324 -26.13 -0.58 -2.42
CA GLY A 324 -24.85 -1.28 -2.43
C GLY A 324 -23.66 -0.40 -2.05
N LEU A 325 -23.91 0.72 -1.37
CA LEU A 325 -22.90 1.65 -0.89
C LEU A 325 -22.52 1.31 0.56
N PHE A 326 -21.23 1.25 0.82
CA PHE A 326 -20.67 0.94 2.12
C PHE A 326 -20.25 2.21 2.88
N ASP A 327 -20.19 2.12 4.19
CA ASP A 327 -19.66 3.14 5.10
C ASP A 327 -20.31 4.53 4.91
N MET A 328 -21.61 4.54 4.52
CA MET A 328 -22.40 5.78 4.43
C MET A 328 -22.80 6.31 5.84
N ALA A 329 -22.31 5.68 6.88
CA ALA A 329 -22.44 6.08 8.27
C ALA A 329 -21.22 5.57 9.05
N GLY A 330 -20.52 6.45 9.76
CA GLY A 330 -19.31 6.10 10.52
C GLY A 330 -18.04 6.03 9.68
N ASN A 331 -17.03 5.35 10.18
CA ASN A 331 -15.68 5.23 9.65
C ASN A 331 -14.99 6.59 9.50
N VAL A 332 -15.10 7.29 8.35
CA VAL A 332 -14.69 8.68 8.23
C VAL A 332 -15.84 9.57 7.76
N SER A 333 -15.93 10.78 8.29
CA SER A 333 -16.85 11.77 7.73
C SER A 333 -16.34 12.21 6.35
N GLU A 334 -17.26 12.49 5.44
CA GLU A 334 -16.93 12.67 4.03
C GLU A 334 -17.12 14.09 3.57
N TRP A 335 -16.08 14.68 3.01
CA TRP A 335 -16.18 15.96 2.33
C TRP A 335 -17.15 15.89 1.15
N VAL A 336 -18.08 16.86 1.10
CA VAL A 336 -18.93 17.08 -0.07
C VAL A 336 -18.61 18.41 -0.75
N PHE A 337 -19.20 18.64 -1.92
CA PHE A 337 -18.90 19.84 -2.72
C PHE A 337 -19.35 21.14 -2.03
N ASP A 338 -20.40 21.09 -1.26
CA ASP A 338 -21.19 22.23 -0.81
C ASP A 338 -20.48 23.04 0.29
N TRP A 339 -20.75 24.35 0.28
CA TRP A 339 -20.39 25.23 1.37
C TRP A 339 -21.46 25.22 2.47
N MET A 340 -21.03 25.36 3.70
CA MET A 340 -21.94 25.55 4.83
C MET A 340 -22.18 27.03 5.05
N PRO A 341 -23.41 27.51 4.95
CA PRO A 341 -23.72 28.91 5.25
C PRO A 341 -23.62 29.14 6.75
N VAL A 342 -23.00 30.25 7.17
CA VAL A 342 -22.77 30.55 8.60
C VAL A 342 -24.00 31.14 9.27
N ASN A 343 -24.82 31.89 8.55
CA ASN A 343 -25.95 32.64 9.13
C ASN A 343 -27.26 32.51 8.34
N GLU A 344 -27.33 31.60 7.41
CA GLU A 344 -28.52 31.37 6.58
C GLU A 344 -28.93 29.91 6.59
N ASN A 345 -30.23 29.68 6.76
CA ASN A 345 -30.76 28.33 6.55
C ASN A 345 -30.93 28.11 5.02
N TYR A 346 -29.93 27.49 4.40
CA TYR A 346 -29.93 27.24 2.95
C TYR A 346 -31.11 26.36 2.52
N TYR A 347 -31.59 25.45 3.35
CA TYR A 347 -32.66 24.53 3.02
C TYR A 347 -33.99 25.27 2.71
N LEU A 348 -34.18 26.44 3.28
CA LEU A 348 -35.32 27.31 2.93
C LEU A 348 -35.27 27.87 1.50
N LYS A 349 -34.08 27.90 0.89
CA LYS A 349 -33.82 28.51 -0.41
C LYS A 349 -33.22 27.50 -1.40
N SER A 350 -33.07 26.26 -1.00
CA SER A 350 -32.46 25.21 -1.83
C SER A 350 -33.27 25.01 -3.11
N PRO A 351 -32.65 25.03 -4.29
CA PRO A 351 -33.33 24.63 -5.51
C PRO A 351 -33.85 23.17 -5.39
N GLU A 352 -35.02 22.92 -5.95
CA GLU A 352 -35.57 21.57 -5.97
C GLU A 352 -34.72 20.63 -6.82
N LYS A 353 -34.16 21.11 -7.94
CA LYS A 353 -33.42 20.27 -8.89
C LYS A 353 -31.91 20.46 -8.75
N ASP A 354 -31.19 19.36 -8.54
CA ASP A 354 -29.72 19.24 -8.51
C ASP A 354 -29.03 20.36 -7.69
N PRO A 355 -29.43 20.59 -6.41
CA PRO A 355 -28.85 21.65 -5.59
C PRO A 355 -27.36 21.43 -5.36
N ARG A 356 -26.60 22.55 -5.30
CA ARG A 356 -25.13 22.54 -5.11
C ARG A 356 -24.66 23.36 -3.92
N GLY A 357 -25.56 23.62 -2.99
CA GLY A 357 -25.28 24.49 -1.86
C GLY A 357 -25.17 25.98 -2.20
N PRO A 358 -25.00 26.82 -1.18
CA PRO A 358 -24.81 28.25 -1.41
C PRO A 358 -23.46 28.49 -2.08
N ARG A 359 -23.40 29.52 -2.95
CA ARG A 359 -22.12 30.01 -3.46
C ARG A 359 -21.53 30.98 -2.44
N PRO A 360 -20.20 30.93 -2.19
CA PRO A 360 -19.57 31.96 -1.40
C PRO A 360 -19.87 33.28 -2.08
N LYS A 361 -20.45 34.23 -1.35
CA LYS A 361 -20.51 35.63 -1.81
C LYS A 361 -19.07 36.12 -1.75
N LEU A 362 -18.40 36.17 -2.89
CA LEU A 362 -17.24 37.01 -3.09
C LEU A 362 -17.79 38.44 -3.08
N ASP A 363 -18.02 39.00 -1.90
CA ASP A 363 -18.19 40.43 -1.78
C ASP A 363 -16.91 41.03 -2.35
N ALA A 364 -17.08 41.96 -3.29
CA ALA A 364 -16.04 42.56 -4.08
C ALA A 364 -14.97 43.23 -3.20
N CYS A 365 -14.09 42.42 -2.65
CA CYS A 365 -12.87 42.87 -2.00
C CYS A 365 -11.78 43.05 -3.05
N SER A 366 -11.70 44.25 -3.59
CA SER A 366 -10.53 44.71 -4.33
C SER A 366 -9.66 45.54 -3.37
N GLY A 367 -8.67 44.90 -2.69
CA GLY A 367 -7.70 45.61 -1.87
C GLY A 367 -7.15 44.85 -0.68
N VAL A 368 -6.01 45.30 -0.14
CA VAL A 368 -5.18 44.70 0.91
C VAL A 368 -5.84 44.68 2.31
N ASN A 369 -7.06 45.22 2.46
CA ASN A 369 -7.75 45.39 3.77
C ASN A 369 -9.00 44.55 3.94
N CYS A 370 -9.08 43.40 3.33
CA CYS A 370 -10.21 42.46 3.52
C CYS A 370 -10.13 41.68 4.85
N VAL A 371 -9.93 42.39 5.93
CA VAL A 371 -10.06 41.84 7.29
C VAL A 371 -11.52 42.00 7.71
N GLY A 372 -12.37 40.99 7.47
CA GLY A 372 -13.72 41.03 8.03
C GLY A 372 -14.87 40.40 7.23
N SER A 373 -14.68 39.89 6.01
CA SER A 373 -15.79 39.38 5.18
C SER A 373 -15.66 37.93 4.71
N PHE A 374 -14.88 37.06 5.39
CA PHE A 374 -14.92 35.63 5.13
C PHE A 374 -16.06 34.95 5.92
N SER A 375 -17.28 35.19 5.50
CA SER A 375 -18.45 34.59 6.16
C SER A 375 -18.71 33.13 5.73
N ILE A 376 -17.94 32.58 4.78
CA ILE A 376 -18.08 31.18 4.33
C ILE A 376 -16.70 30.55 4.16
N THR A 377 -16.17 30.02 5.26
CA THR A 377 -14.90 29.26 5.26
C THR A 377 -15.10 27.78 5.55
N GLN A 378 -16.35 27.37 5.75
CA GLN A 378 -16.70 26.01 6.14
C GLN A 378 -17.32 25.24 5.00
N LYS A 379 -16.87 24.01 4.84
CA LYS A 379 -17.42 23.00 3.94
C LYS A 379 -18.25 22.01 4.72
N VAL A 380 -19.28 21.50 4.06
CA VAL A 380 -20.09 20.42 4.64
C VAL A 380 -19.30 19.11 4.58
N ASN A 381 -19.37 18.34 5.64
CA ASN A 381 -19.01 16.92 5.68
C ASN A 381 -20.16 16.12 6.28
N ARG A 382 -20.25 14.85 5.92
CA ARG A 382 -21.40 14.00 6.15
C ARG A 382 -20.98 12.62 6.69
N GLY A 383 -21.92 11.90 7.31
CA GLY A 383 -21.79 10.48 7.65
C GLY A 383 -21.36 10.20 9.10
N GLY A 384 -20.78 11.15 9.81
CA GLY A 384 -20.13 10.85 11.09
C GLY A 384 -18.81 10.10 10.88
N SER A 385 -18.16 9.64 11.95
CA SER A 385 -16.86 8.96 11.86
C SER A 385 -16.60 8.09 13.09
N TRP A 386 -15.52 7.30 13.05
CA TRP A 386 -15.07 6.44 14.15
C TRP A 386 -14.98 7.14 15.52
N ASN A 387 -14.72 8.45 15.52
CA ASN A 387 -14.58 9.25 16.74
C ASN A 387 -15.84 10.10 17.06
N LYS A 388 -17.00 9.80 16.43
CA LYS A 388 -18.26 10.50 16.61
C LYS A 388 -19.32 9.62 17.25
N LYS A 389 -20.28 10.26 17.93
CA LYS A 389 -21.41 9.55 18.53
C LYS A 389 -22.40 9.06 17.47
N ALA A 390 -23.18 8.05 17.81
CA ALA A 390 -24.25 7.52 16.99
C ALA A 390 -25.20 8.58 16.41
N PHE A 391 -25.51 9.63 17.18
CA PHE A 391 -26.36 10.73 16.72
C PHE A 391 -25.81 11.43 15.46
N GLU A 392 -24.49 11.51 15.34
CA GLU A 392 -23.81 12.21 14.25
C GLU A 392 -23.73 11.36 12.95
N MET A 393 -24.02 10.04 13.02
CA MET A 393 -24.06 9.14 11.87
C MET A 393 -25.41 9.12 11.13
N ARG A 394 -26.41 9.87 11.57
CA ARG A 394 -27.74 9.94 10.93
C ARG A 394 -27.62 10.41 9.48
N SER A 395 -28.40 9.81 8.57
CA SER A 395 -28.33 10.15 7.15
C SER A 395 -28.57 11.64 6.87
N ALA A 396 -29.36 12.33 7.68
CA ALA A 396 -29.64 13.76 7.55
C ALA A 396 -28.63 14.64 8.29
N ASN A 397 -27.79 14.07 9.18
CA ASN A 397 -26.88 14.87 9.99
C ASN A 397 -25.89 15.62 9.12
N ARG A 398 -25.74 16.89 9.42
CA ARG A 398 -24.80 17.80 8.76
C ARG A 398 -23.69 18.17 9.73
N MET A 399 -22.47 18.09 9.27
CA MET A 399 -21.30 18.60 9.98
C MET A 399 -20.61 19.61 9.10
N ASN A 400 -19.80 20.45 9.69
CA ASN A 400 -19.01 21.43 8.96
C ASN A 400 -17.61 21.53 9.53
N SER A 401 -16.68 21.83 8.67
CA SER A 401 -15.31 22.07 9.05
C SER A 401 -14.68 23.12 8.15
N HIS A 402 -13.70 23.84 8.68
CA HIS A 402 -12.89 24.71 7.86
C HIS A 402 -12.29 23.90 6.70
N PHE A 403 -12.38 24.43 5.46
CA PHE A 403 -11.99 23.65 4.27
C PHE A 403 -10.53 23.19 4.23
N GLN A 404 -9.66 23.79 5.04
CA GLN A 404 -8.25 23.37 5.20
C GLN A 404 -8.04 22.41 6.37
N LEU A 405 -9.06 22.15 7.22
CA LEU A 405 -8.91 21.27 8.36
C LEU A 405 -8.58 19.86 7.87
N GLN A 406 -7.55 19.28 8.49
CA GLN A 406 -7.13 17.90 8.32
C GLN A 406 -7.38 17.16 9.63
N SER A 407 -8.37 16.28 9.62
CA SER A 407 -8.77 15.50 10.79
C SER A 407 -8.68 14.02 10.48
N ASP A 408 -8.21 13.25 11.44
CA ASP A 408 -8.12 11.78 11.42
C ASP A 408 -9.49 11.05 11.33
N GLY A 409 -10.58 11.79 11.50
CA GLY A 409 -11.94 11.32 11.29
C GLY A 409 -12.59 11.85 9.99
N THR A 410 -11.82 12.45 9.07
CA THR A 410 -12.40 13.06 7.85
C THR A 410 -11.68 12.60 6.60
N GLY A 411 -12.43 11.97 5.71
CA GLY A 411 -12.03 11.50 4.38
C GLY A 411 -13.01 11.97 3.30
N PHE A 412 -13.25 11.15 2.29
CA PHE A 412 -14.18 11.47 1.21
C PHE A 412 -14.44 10.28 0.29
N ARG A 413 -15.46 10.38 -0.54
CA ARG A 413 -15.66 9.58 -1.75
C ARG A 413 -15.90 10.48 -2.95
N CYS A 414 -15.70 9.96 -4.17
CA CYS A 414 -15.90 10.72 -5.38
C CYS A 414 -17.27 10.44 -6.02
N ALA A 415 -17.72 11.34 -6.89
CA ALA A 415 -18.92 11.18 -7.71
C ALA A 415 -18.63 11.55 -9.17
N LEU A 416 -19.51 11.12 -10.06
CA LEU A 416 -19.45 11.39 -11.49
C LEU A 416 -20.85 11.74 -12.01
N SER A 417 -20.98 12.86 -12.72
CA SER A 417 -22.22 13.17 -13.43
C SER A 417 -22.38 12.26 -14.65
N ILE A 418 -23.59 11.76 -14.87
CA ILE A 418 -23.94 11.03 -16.09
C ILE A 418 -24.67 12.05 -16.98
N ASN A 419 -24.07 12.39 -18.13
CA ASN A 419 -24.68 13.27 -19.13
C ASN A 419 -25.69 12.49 -19.99
#